data_5a021fb17c89be59ba33fb9752728315
#
_entry.id   5a021fb17c89be59ba33fb9752728315
#
_cell.length_a   1.000
_cell.length_b   1.000
_cell.length_c   1.000
_cell.angle_alpha   90.00
_cell.angle_beta   90.00
_cell.angle_gamma   90.00
#
_symmetry.space_group_name_H-M   'P 1'
#
loop_
_entity.id
_entity.type
_entity.pdbx_description
1 polymer ?
#
loop_
_entity_poly.entity_id
_entity_poly.type
_entity_poly.pdbx_seq_one_letter_code
_entity_poly.pdbx_strand_id
1 'polypeptide(L)'
;MNKNYHITTGNYLDYELHPSKTYITEYLDKLNYIIEEITTQYKRVLYVRFDLRFQQQGEYDGKAISEFFAKLNNILKSKKYNQTNAKYFWVREIDTSSKPHYHCLLLLDYNKTRYAGFPNGYKAAGLMKTVNEIWCGILNTQETALVNLCDSNPNFNFINRNEPESKKAIFTHCAYLCKFETKAFNISGKNIGHSQIKHIHQK
;
A
#
# COMPACT_ATOMS: atom_id res chain seq x y z
N MET A 1 -8.24 0.18 22.88
CA MET A 1 -6.91 -0.22 23.40
C MET A 1 -5.91 0.76 22.83
N ASN A 2 -5.39 1.69 23.64
CA ASN A 2 -4.29 2.55 23.26
C ASN A 2 -3.04 1.68 23.13
N LYS A 3 -2.63 1.36 21.92
CA LYS A 3 -1.28 0.82 21.69
C LYS A 3 -0.31 1.98 21.87
N ASN A 4 0.59 1.86 22.82
CA ASN A 4 1.73 2.77 22.94
C ASN A 4 2.65 2.49 21.75
N TYR A 5 2.57 3.33 20.72
CA TYR A 5 3.47 3.25 19.57
C TYR A 5 4.77 4.01 19.87
N HIS A 6 5.89 3.47 19.40
CA HIS A 6 7.14 4.21 19.36
C HIS A 6 7.12 5.16 18.17
N ILE A 7 7.52 6.39 18.43
CA ILE A 7 7.51 7.46 17.43
C ILE A 7 8.94 7.87 17.10
N THR A 8 9.22 8.01 15.82
CA THR A 8 10.50 8.51 15.31
C THR A 8 10.31 9.69 14.36
N THR A 9 11.36 10.50 14.21
CA THR A 9 11.45 11.65 13.30
C THR A 9 12.81 11.66 12.62
N GLY A 10 12.91 12.27 11.45
CA GLY A 10 14.17 12.48 10.75
C GLY A 10 14.74 11.23 10.10
N ASN A 11 15.15 10.23 10.87
CA ASN A 11 15.80 9.02 10.35
C ASN A 11 15.15 7.74 10.86
N TYR A 12 15.19 6.71 10.02
CA TYR A 12 14.85 5.34 10.37
C TYR A 12 15.81 4.39 9.66
N LEU A 13 16.62 3.64 10.42
CA LEU A 13 17.77 2.89 9.88
C LEU A 13 18.62 3.82 8.99
N ASP A 14 18.92 3.42 7.76
CA ASP A 14 19.70 4.20 6.78
C ASP A 14 18.83 5.11 5.90
N TYR A 15 17.54 5.23 6.23
CA TYR A 15 16.60 6.02 5.46
C TYR A 15 16.37 7.39 6.08
N GLU A 16 16.52 8.42 5.28
CA GLU A 16 16.16 9.78 5.63
C GLU A 16 14.65 9.98 5.43
N LEU A 17 13.94 10.31 6.50
CA LEU A 17 12.50 10.57 6.48
C LEU A 17 12.23 12.07 6.39
N HIS A 18 11.01 12.43 5.97
CA HIS A 18 10.64 13.84 5.89
C HIS A 18 10.67 14.49 7.27
N PRO A 19 11.48 15.55 7.47
CA PRO A 19 11.79 16.08 8.80
C PRO A 19 10.60 16.71 9.55
N SER A 20 9.58 17.15 8.81
CA SER A 20 8.38 17.77 9.40
C SER A 20 7.29 16.76 9.80
N LYS A 21 7.56 15.46 9.71
CA LYS A 21 6.60 14.40 10.02
C LYS A 21 7.08 13.52 11.15
N THR A 22 6.12 12.97 11.89
CA THR A 22 6.36 11.93 12.87
C THR A 22 5.88 10.58 12.33
N TYR A 23 6.59 9.51 12.65
CA TYR A 23 6.33 8.19 12.09
C TYR A 23 6.20 7.14 13.18
N ILE A 24 5.31 6.17 12.95
CA ILE A 24 5.14 5.02 13.83
C ILE A 24 6.20 3.98 13.48
N THR A 25 7.13 3.71 14.41
CA THR A 25 8.26 2.81 14.20
C THR A 25 7.80 1.40 13.84
N GLU A 26 6.78 0.87 14.52
CA GLU A 26 6.24 -0.47 14.23
C GLU A 26 5.61 -0.59 12.82
N TYR A 27 5.18 0.54 12.24
CA TYR A 27 4.69 0.55 10.85
C TYR A 27 5.85 0.58 9.87
N LEU A 28 6.89 1.36 10.15
CA LEU A 28 8.13 1.38 9.38
C LEU A 28 8.80 0.01 9.36
N ASP A 29 8.86 -0.68 10.51
CA ASP A 29 9.42 -2.03 10.62
C ASP A 29 8.71 -3.02 9.68
N LYS A 30 7.37 -2.98 9.67
CA LYS A 30 6.57 -3.83 8.77
C LYS A 30 6.77 -3.48 7.30
N LEU A 31 6.79 -2.19 6.97
CA LEU A 31 7.03 -1.71 5.62
C LEU A 31 8.42 -2.15 5.13
N ASN A 32 9.46 -1.93 5.95
CA ASN A 32 10.82 -2.33 5.64
C ASN A 32 10.91 -3.83 5.41
N TYR A 33 10.32 -4.63 6.30
CA TYR A 33 10.35 -6.07 6.20
C TYR A 33 9.76 -6.58 4.88
N ILE A 34 8.59 -6.09 4.46
CA ILE A 34 7.97 -6.56 3.22
C ILE A 34 8.74 -6.11 1.97
N ILE A 35 9.39 -4.93 2.01
CA ILE A 35 10.26 -4.47 0.93
C ILE A 35 11.51 -5.34 0.85
N GLU A 36 12.16 -5.63 1.97
CA GLU A 36 13.31 -6.53 2.02
C GLU A 36 12.93 -7.93 1.53
N GLU A 37 11.85 -8.51 2.03
CA GLU A 37 11.42 -9.85 1.64
C GLU A 37 11.17 -9.97 0.13
N ILE A 38 10.47 -9.01 -0.49
CA ILE A 38 10.17 -9.09 -1.93
C ILE A 38 11.41 -8.82 -2.79
N THR A 39 12.33 -7.98 -2.33
CA THR A 39 13.58 -7.69 -3.06
C THR A 39 14.59 -8.82 -2.98
N THR A 40 14.51 -9.73 -1.98
CA THR A 40 15.27 -10.99 -2.00
C THR A 40 14.76 -11.95 -3.07
N GLN A 41 13.47 -11.91 -3.40
CA GLN A 41 12.85 -12.81 -4.36
C GLN A 41 12.98 -12.32 -5.80
N TYR A 42 12.80 -11.02 -6.03
CA TYR A 42 12.79 -10.42 -7.35
C TYR A 42 13.89 -9.37 -7.52
N LYS A 43 14.60 -9.42 -8.66
CA LYS A 43 15.61 -8.42 -8.99
C LYS A 43 15.00 -7.04 -9.20
N ARG A 44 13.81 -6.97 -9.80
CA ARG A 44 13.07 -5.73 -10.04
C ARG A 44 11.65 -5.85 -9.49
N VAL A 45 11.23 -4.87 -8.70
CA VAL A 45 9.94 -4.84 -8.02
C VAL A 45 9.19 -3.56 -8.41
N LEU A 46 8.07 -3.73 -9.12
CA LEU A 46 7.12 -2.64 -9.34
C LEU A 46 6.47 -2.29 -8.00
N TYR A 47 6.46 -1.02 -7.64
CA TYR A 47 5.63 -0.52 -6.54
C TYR A 47 4.48 0.32 -7.09
N VAL A 48 3.30 0.15 -6.50
CA VAL A 48 2.09 0.87 -6.88
C VAL A 48 1.44 1.41 -5.61
N ARG A 49 1.37 2.72 -5.49
CA ARG A 49 0.63 3.39 -4.41
C ARG A 49 -0.73 3.84 -4.93
N PHE A 50 -1.76 3.57 -4.16
CA PHE A 50 -3.13 3.98 -4.50
C PHE A 50 -3.96 4.17 -3.24
N ASP A 51 -5.01 4.98 -3.37
CA ASP A 51 -5.96 5.24 -2.31
C ASP A 51 -7.30 4.57 -2.62
N LEU A 52 -7.94 4.06 -1.58
CA LEU A 52 -9.30 3.53 -1.62
C LEU A 52 -10.18 4.40 -0.71
N ARG A 53 -11.24 4.95 -1.29
CA ARG A 53 -12.20 5.81 -0.59
C ARG A 53 -13.58 5.16 -0.56
N PHE A 54 -14.39 5.56 0.42
CA PHE A 54 -15.80 5.21 0.49
C PHE A 54 -16.66 6.28 -0.20
N GLN A 55 -17.84 5.88 -0.64
CA GLN A 55 -18.83 6.82 -1.13
C GLN A 55 -19.19 7.82 -0.03
N GLN A 56 -19.55 9.04 -0.41
CA GLN A 56 -19.98 10.06 0.55
C GLN A 56 -21.27 9.65 1.27
N GLN A 57 -22.21 9.07 0.52
CA GLN A 57 -23.42 8.48 1.06
C GLN A 57 -23.21 6.97 1.23
N GLY A 58 -23.59 6.42 2.38
CA GLY A 58 -23.42 5.00 2.69
C GLY A 58 -22.62 4.77 3.99
N GLU A 59 -22.64 3.56 4.48
CA GLU A 59 -21.96 3.19 5.71
C GLU A 59 -20.49 2.83 5.48
N TYR A 60 -19.66 3.07 6.49
CA TYR A 60 -18.28 2.59 6.51
C TYR A 60 -18.27 1.14 6.97
N ASP A 61 -17.73 0.24 6.14
CA ASP A 61 -17.45 -1.14 6.53
C ASP A 61 -15.94 -1.35 6.72
N GLY A 62 -15.53 -1.52 7.97
CA GLY A 62 -14.13 -1.80 8.32
C GLY A 62 -13.61 -3.16 7.83
N LYS A 63 -14.48 -4.07 7.32
CA LYS A 63 -14.10 -5.36 6.74
C LYS A 63 -13.78 -5.27 5.25
N ALA A 64 -14.29 -4.24 4.56
CA ALA A 64 -14.15 -4.06 3.12
C ALA A 64 -12.68 -4.16 2.64
N ILE A 65 -11.74 -3.59 3.39
CA ILE A 65 -10.31 -3.65 3.03
C ILE A 65 -9.75 -5.09 3.06
N SER A 66 -10.19 -5.90 4.00
CA SER A 66 -9.74 -7.30 4.11
C SER A 66 -10.30 -8.14 2.96
N GLU A 67 -11.56 -7.92 2.61
CA GLU A 67 -12.20 -8.56 1.46
C GLU A 67 -11.52 -8.14 0.15
N PHE A 68 -11.23 -6.84 0.01
CA PHE A 68 -10.51 -6.30 -1.14
C PHE A 68 -9.17 -7.02 -1.37
N PHE A 69 -8.31 -7.09 -0.37
CA PHE A 69 -7.00 -7.74 -0.52
C PHE A 69 -7.11 -9.25 -0.71
N ALA A 70 -8.12 -9.91 -0.15
CA ALA A 70 -8.39 -11.32 -0.43
C ALA A 70 -8.74 -11.56 -1.91
N LYS A 71 -9.66 -10.77 -2.47
CA LYS A 71 -10.04 -10.82 -3.89
C LYS A 71 -8.87 -10.45 -4.80
N LEU A 72 -8.17 -9.35 -4.51
CA LEU A 72 -7.02 -8.90 -5.28
C LEU A 72 -5.91 -9.97 -5.33
N ASN A 73 -5.56 -10.57 -4.20
CA ASN A 73 -4.54 -11.61 -4.16
C ASN A 73 -4.91 -12.84 -5.02
N ASN A 74 -6.17 -13.24 -5.04
CA ASN A 74 -6.62 -14.33 -5.90
C ASN A 74 -6.47 -13.99 -7.39
N ILE A 75 -6.84 -12.77 -7.78
CA ILE A 75 -6.71 -12.31 -9.16
C ILE A 75 -5.23 -12.16 -9.56
N LEU A 76 -4.39 -11.65 -8.67
CA LEU A 76 -2.95 -11.54 -8.93
C LEU A 76 -2.28 -12.88 -9.18
N LYS A 77 -2.72 -13.96 -8.54
CA LYS A 77 -2.23 -15.32 -8.76
C LYS A 77 -2.75 -15.96 -10.06
N SER A 78 -3.81 -15.42 -10.66
CA SER A 78 -4.38 -15.95 -11.90
C SER A 78 -3.38 -15.90 -13.06
N LYS A 79 -3.69 -16.63 -14.14
CA LYS A 79 -2.87 -16.65 -15.37
C LYS A 79 -2.66 -15.26 -15.98
N LYS A 80 -3.58 -14.33 -15.75
CA LYS A 80 -3.51 -12.95 -16.27
C LYS A 80 -2.31 -12.18 -15.72
N TYR A 81 -2.06 -12.27 -14.40
CA TYR A 81 -0.98 -11.52 -13.74
C TYR A 81 0.21 -12.40 -13.33
N ASN A 82 -0.07 -13.66 -13.01
CA ASN A 82 0.93 -14.67 -12.57
C ASN A 82 1.83 -14.18 -11.41
N GLN A 83 1.27 -13.36 -10.51
CA GLN A 83 1.97 -12.76 -9.38
C GLN A 83 1.82 -13.67 -8.15
N THR A 84 2.72 -14.63 -7.96
CA THR A 84 2.62 -15.63 -6.90
C THR A 84 3.01 -15.11 -5.51
N ASN A 85 3.89 -14.10 -5.45
CA ASN A 85 4.45 -13.56 -4.21
C ASN A 85 4.29 -12.03 -4.13
N ALA A 86 3.16 -11.51 -4.62
CA ALA A 86 2.82 -10.10 -4.44
C ALA A 86 2.78 -9.76 -2.94
N LYS A 87 3.28 -8.59 -2.59
CA LYS A 87 3.19 -8.05 -1.22
C LYS A 87 2.33 -6.81 -1.21
N TYR A 88 1.64 -6.60 -0.11
CA TYR A 88 0.86 -5.39 0.10
C TYR A 88 1.06 -4.85 1.52
N PHE A 89 0.83 -3.56 1.63
CA PHE A 89 0.77 -2.82 2.89
C PHE A 89 -0.33 -1.77 2.76
N TRP A 90 -1.14 -1.58 3.79
CA TRP A 90 -2.13 -0.53 3.81
C TRP A 90 -2.26 0.09 5.19
N VAL A 91 -2.63 1.34 5.22
CA VAL A 91 -2.96 2.09 6.43
C VAL A 91 -4.31 2.77 6.27
N ARG A 92 -5.04 2.87 7.36
CA ARG A 92 -6.28 3.61 7.45
C ARG A 92 -6.01 4.99 8.01
N GLU A 93 -6.48 5.99 7.31
CA GLU A 93 -6.39 7.38 7.73
C GLU A 93 -7.77 8.02 7.73
N ILE A 94 -7.91 9.05 8.54
CA ILE A 94 -9.04 9.95 8.51
C ILE A 94 -8.47 11.37 8.39
N ASP A 95 -8.98 12.10 7.42
CA ASP A 95 -8.59 13.47 7.14
C ASP A 95 -9.77 14.38 7.49
N THR A 96 -9.91 15.50 6.86
CA THR A 96 -11.06 16.42 6.95
C THR A 96 -12.39 15.79 6.53
N SER A 97 -12.34 14.64 5.82
CA SER A 97 -13.53 13.87 5.48
C SER A 97 -14.08 13.13 6.69
N SER A 98 -15.41 13.01 6.78
CA SER A 98 -16.09 12.27 7.86
C SER A 98 -15.84 10.76 7.83
N LYS A 99 -15.27 10.23 6.75
CA LYS A 99 -15.02 8.80 6.54
C LYS A 99 -13.55 8.50 6.41
N PRO A 100 -13.11 7.38 7.00
CA PRO A 100 -11.75 6.91 6.77
C PRO A 100 -11.53 6.50 5.32
N HIS A 101 -10.27 6.57 4.89
CA HIS A 101 -9.81 6.06 3.61
C HIS A 101 -8.56 5.22 3.83
N TYR A 102 -8.19 4.44 2.83
CA TYR A 102 -7.02 3.58 2.89
C TYR A 102 -5.96 4.06 1.91
N HIS A 103 -4.75 4.26 2.42
CA HIS A 103 -3.57 4.38 1.59
C HIS A 103 -2.94 3.00 1.45
N CYS A 104 -2.77 2.57 0.22
CA CYS A 104 -2.35 1.21 -0.12
C CYS A 104 -1.02 1.24 -0.89
N LEU A 105 -0.19 0.26 -0.63
CA LEU A 105 1.01 -0.08 -1.39
C LEU A 105 0.89 -1.52 -1.88
N LEU A 106 1.20 -1.74 -3.15
CA LEU A 106 1.32 -3.05 -3.75
C LEU A 106 2.71 -3.20 -4.37
N LEU A 107 3.36 -4.32 -4.10
CA LEU A 107 4.70 -4.67 -4.59
C LEU A 107 4.61 -5.95 -5.43
N LEU A 108 5.12 -5.91 -6.66
CA LEU A 108 4.93 -6.94 -7.68
C LEU A 108 6.24 -7.27 -8.39
N ASP A 109 6.36 -8.48 -8.92
CA ASP A 109 7.41 -8.83 -9.87
C ASP A 109 7.30 -7.96 -11.14
N TYR A 110 8.25 -7.06 -11.31
CA TYR A 110 8.30 -6.14 -12.46
C TYR A 110 8.37 -6.86 -13.81
N ASN A 111 8.93 -8.08 -13.86
CA ASN A 111 9.02 -8.83 -15.11
C ASN A 111 7.65 -9.29 -15.60
N LYS A 112 6.68 -9.44 -14.71
CA LYS A 112 5.31 -9.87 -15.01
C LYS A 112 4.34 -8.71 -15.16
N THR A 113 4.55 -7.63 -14.40
CA THR A 113 3.73 -6.42 -14.48
C THR A 113 4.64 -5.20 -14.47
N ARG A 114 4.77 -4.51 -15.61
CA ARG A 114 5.67 -3.36 -15.79
C ARG A 114 4.99 -2.03 -15.59
N TYR A 115 3.66 -2.02 -15.63
CA TYR A 115 2.86 -0.80 -15.57
C TYR A 115 1.53 -1.08 -14.87
N ALA A 116 1.16 -0.18 -13.95
CA ALA A 116 -0.06 -0.32 -13.16
C ALA A 116 -1.35 -0.04 -13.95
N GLY A 117 -1.29 0.82 -14.95
CA GLY A 117 -2.47 1.29 -15.66
C GLY A 117 -3.19 2.42 -14.92
N PHE A 118 -4.43 2.68 -15.30
CA PHE A 118 -5.29 3.70 -14.71
C PHE A 118 -6.58 3.11 -14.16
N PRO A 119 -7.10 3.60 -13.02
CA PRO A 119 -8.24 2.99 -12.34
C PRO A 119 -9.57 3.23 -13.06
N ASN A 120 -9.78 4.40 -13.66
CA ASN A 120 -11.08 4.86 -14.14
C ASN A 120 -10.98 5.74 -15.40
N GLY A 121 -12.14 6.17 -15.91
CA GLY A 121 -12.26 7.00 -17.08
C GLY A 121 -11.94 6.28 -18.40
N TYR A 122 -11.79 7.03 -19.47
CA TYR A 122 -11.50 6.50 -20.81
C TYR A 122 -10.10 5.84 -20.92
N LYS A 123 -9.21 6.12 -19.99
CA LYS A 123 -7.87 5.50 -19.88
C LYS A 123 -7.83 4.28 -18.96
N ALA A 124 -8.98 3.87 -18.40
CA ALA A 124 -9.01 2.74 -17.47
C ALA A 124 -8.41 1.48 -18.09
N ALA A 125 -7.31 1.00 -17.54
CA ALA A 125 -6.54 -0.12 -18.09
C ALA A 125 -5.67 -0.80 -17.03
N GLY A 126 -5.23 -2.01 -17.33
CA GLY A 126 -4.23 -2.73 -16.56
C GLY A 126 -4.70 -3.13 -15.16
N LEU A 127 -3.76 -3.16 -14.25
CA LEU A 127 -3.98 -3.57 -12.86
C LEU A 127 -4.92 -2.61 -12.12
N MET A 128 -4.77 -1.30 -12.33
CA MET A 128 -5.57 -0.31 -11.62
C MET A 128 -7.04 -0.35 -12.01
N LYS A 129 -7.37 -0.70 -13.26
CA LYS A 129 -8.76 -1.00 -13.66
C LYS A 129 -9.31 -2.15 -12.84
N THR A 130 -8.56 -3.24 -12.67
CA THR A 130 -8.96 -4.39 -11.85
C THR A 130 -9.13 -4.00 -10.37
N VAL A 131 -8.23 -3.18 -9.82
CA VAL A 131 -8.36 -2.63 -8.45
C VAL A 131 -9.67 -1.87 -8.29
N ASN A 132 -10.00 -1.00 -9.25
CA ASN A 132 -11.26 -0.24 -9.22
C ASN A 132 -12.50 -1.15 -9.32
N GLU A 133 -12.50 -2.12 -10.22
CA GLU A 133 -13.60 -3.08 -10.38
C GLU A 133 -13.85 -3.88 -9.09
N ILE A 134 -12.78 -4.33 -8.40
CA ILE A 134 -12.90 -5.04 -7.11
C ILE A 134 -13.49 -4.12 -6.04
N TRP A 135 -12.97 -2.88 -5.92
CA TRP A 135 -13.40 -1.97 -4.87
C TRP A 135 -14.84 -1.52 -5.06
N CYS A 136 -15.20 -1.10 -6.26
CA CYS A 136 -16.58 -0.73 -6.59
C CYS A 136 -17.56 -1.90 -6.42
N GLY A 137 -17.13 -3.12 -6.78
CA GLY A 137 -17.94 -4.33 -6.57
C GLY A 137 -18.18 -4.66 -5.10
N ILE A 138 -17.21 -4.42 -4.21
CA ILE A 138 -17.37 -4.60 -2.76
C ILE A 138 -18.34 -3.56 -2.20
N LEU A 139 -18.23 -2.31 -2.66
CA LEU A 139 -19.09 -1.23 -2.20
C LEU A 139 -20.46 -1.21 -2.90
N ASN A 140 -20.69 -2.13 -3.84
CA ASN A 140 -21.90 -2.19 -4.67
C ASN A 140 -22.26 -0.83 -5.30
N THR A 141 -21.30 -0.23 -6.01
CA THR A 141 -21.43 1.12 -6.56
C THR A 141 -20.94 1.21 -7.99
N GLN A 142 -21.49 2.16 -8.74
CA GLN A 142 -21.00 2.59 -10.05
C GLN A 142 -20.14 3.87 -9.99
N GLU A 143 -19.89 4.39 -8.81
CA GLU A 143 -19.06 5.59 -8.61
C GLU A 143 -17.60 5.29 -8.95
N THR A 144 -16.99 6.07 -9.86
CA THR A 144 -15.69 5.75 -10.44
C THR A 144 -14.50 6.46 -9.79
N ALA A 145 -14.75 7.44 -8.91
CA ALA A 145 -13.70 8.27 -8.30
C ALA A 145 -13.20 7.74 -6.93
N LEU A 146 -13.56 6.50 -6.57
CA LEU A 146 -13.23 5.93 -5.26
C LEU A 146 -11.83 5.31 -5.20
N VAL A 147 -11.18 5.13 -6.33
CA VAL A 147 -9.80 4.64 -6.43
C VAL A 147 -8.95 5.70 -7.08
N ASN A 148 -7.89 6.11 -6.40
CA ASN A 148 -6.93 7.07 -6.91
C ASN A 148 -5.54 6.45 -6.99
N LEU A 149 -4.91 6.52 -8.16
CA LEU A 149 -3.51 6.16 -8.32
C LEU A 149 -2.65 7.33 -7.84
N CYS A 150 -1.82 7.09 -6.83
CA CYS A 150 -0.91 8.09 -6.32
C CYS A 150 0.31 8.25 -7.23
N ASP A 151 0.93 9.43 -7.20
CA ASP A 151 2.15 9.70 -7.95
C ASP A 151 3.26 8.73 -7.57
N SER A 152 4.01 8.32 -8.57
CA SER A 152 5.23 7.53 -8.40
C SER A 152 6.38 8.42 -7.91
N ASN A 153 7.42 7.82 -7.35
CA ASN A 153 8.66 8.52 -7.09
C ASN A 153 9.20 9.11 -8.42
N PRO A 154 9.57 10.41 -8.48
CA PRO A 154 9.97 11.05 -9.72
C PRO A 154 11.23 10.43 -10.36
N ASN A 155 12.09 9.82 -9.56
CA ASN A 155 13.36 9.28 -10.02
C ASN A 155 13.32 7.77 -10.29
N PHE A 156 12.39 7.02 -9.64
CA PHE A 156 12.36 5.56 -9.71
C PHE A 156 10.96 5.02 -9.83
N ASN A 157 10.67 4.28 -10.91
CA ASN A 157 9.39 3.63 -11.16
C ASN A 157 9.31 2.21 -10.56
N PHE A 158 10.45 1.65 -10.16
CA PHE A 158 10.57 0.31 -9.57
C PHE A 158 11.83 0.21 -8.72
N ILE A 159 11.83 -0.71 -7.76
CA ILE A 159 13.02 -1.05 -6.98
C ILE A 159 13.89 -2.00 -7.83
N ASN A 160 15.16 -1.66 -8.00
CA ASN A 160 16.16 -2.54 -8.58
C ASN A 160 17.13 -3.01 -7.47
N ARG A 161 17.18 -4.33 -7.22
CA ARG A 161 18.07 -4.90 -6.18
C ARG A 161 19.53 -4.51 -6.34
N ASN A 162 19.98 -4.33 -7.60
CA ASN A 162 21.35 -3.95 -7.91
C ASN A 162 21.61 -2.43 -7.86
N GLU A 163 20.58 -1.66 -7.50
CA GLU A 163 20.63 -0.20 -7.41
C GLU A 163 20.05 0.22 -6.04
N PRO A 164 20.85 0.22 -4.97
CA PRO A 164 20.41 0.51 -3.61
C PRO A 164 19.65 1.83 -3.48
N GLU A 165 20.02 2.85 -4.24
CA GLU A 165 19.37 4.15 -4.23
C GLU A 165 17.90 4.08 -4.67
N SER A 166 17.56 3.17 -5.61
CA SER A 166 16.16 2.94 -5.99
C SER A 166 15.32 2.42 -4.83
N LYS A 167 15.86 1.49 -4.04
CA LYS A 167 15.19 0.96 -2.84
C LYS A 167 15.05 2.06 -1.79
N LYS A 168 16.10 2.83 -1.55
CA LYS A 168 16.11 3.91 -0.57
C LYS A 168 15.07 4.98 -0.91
N ALA A 169 15.08 5.48 -2.14
CA ALA A 169 14.13 6.48 -2.60
C ALA A 169 12.68 6.01 -2.52
N ILE A 170 12.40 4.75 -2.92
CA ILE A 170 11.05 4.19 -2.87
C ILE A 170 10.63 3.91 -1.42
N PHE A 171 11.53 3.42 -0.55
CA PHE A 171 11.21 3.28 0.87
C PHE A 171 10.81 4.61 1.48
N THR A 172 11.63 5.65 1.33
CA THR A 172 11.34 7.01 1.85
C THR A 172 10.00 7.53 1.33
N HIS A 173 9.72 7.33 0.03
CA HIS A 173 8.43 7.70 -0.55
C HIS A 173 7.25 6.91 0.08
N CYS A 174 7.41 5.61 0.32
CA CYS A 174 6.39 4.77 0.94
C CYS A 174 6.28 4.98 2.46
N ALA A 175 7.34 5.39 3.13
CA ALA A 175 7.35 5.67 4.57
C ALA A 175 6.30 6.72 4.97
N TYR A 176 5.89 7.60 4.04
CA TYR A 176 4.79 8.54 4.26
C TYR A 176 3.48 7.85 4.73
N LEU A 177 3.25 6.59 4.35
CA LEU A 177 2.11 5.82 4.84
C LEU A 177 2.20 5.56 6.36
N CYS A 178 3.40 5.61 6.94
CA CYS A 178 3.65 5.33 8.35
C CYS A 178 3.55 6.56 9.25
N LYS A 179 3.20 7.75 8.71
CA LYS A 179 3.05 8.97 9.50
C LYS A 179 1.98 8.80 10.58
N PHE A 180 2.20 9.44 11.73
CA PHE A 180 1.32 9.31 12.90
C PHE A 180 0.07 10.20 12.80
N GLU A 181 0.21 11.41 12.27
CA GLU A 181 -0.72 12.53 12.47
C GLU A 181 -2.14 12.29 11.95
N THR A 182 -2.32 11.46 10.92
CA THR A 182 -3.63 11.23 10.28
C THR A 182 -4.23 9.87 10.54
N LYS A 183 -3.64 9.09 11.48
CA LYS A 183 -4.16 7.74 11.75
C LYS A 183 -5.50 7.75 12.48
N ALA A 184 -6.42 6.92 12.04
CA ALA A 184 -7.80 6.83 12.55
C ALA A 184 -7.87 6.00 13.85
N PHE A 185 -7.15 6.42 14.91
CA PHE A 185 -7.09 5.66 16.17
C PHE A 185 -8.41 5.62 16.94
N ASN A 186 -9.28 6.60 16.72
CA ASN A 186 -10.57 6.74 17.41
C ASN A 186 -11.68 5.88 16.79
N ILE A 187 -11.39 5.17 15.70
CA ILE A 187 -12.37 4.32 15.01
C ILE A 187 -12.01 2.86 15.25
N SER A 188 -13.03 2.05 15.61
CA SER A 188 -12.85 0.61 15.78
C SER A 188 -12.26 -0.07 14.54
N GLY A 189 -11.48 -1.13 14.75
CA GLY A 189 -10.85 -1.92 13.69
C GLY A 189 -9.35 -1.69 13.54
N LYS A 190 -8.79 -2.27 12.48
CA LYS A 190 -7.35 -2.20 12.21
C LYS A 190 -7.00 -0.90 11.50
N ASN A 191 -5.90 -0.27 11.91
CA ASN A 191 -5.33 0.91 11.24
C ASN A 191 -4.22 0.54 10.26
N ILE A 192 -3.80 -0.70 10.24
CA ILE A 192 -2.74 -1.23 9.39
C ILE A 192 -3.04 -2.68 9.01
N GLY A 193 -2.69 -3.05 7.80
CA GLY A 193 -2.61 -4.43 7.35
C GLY A 193 -1.52 -4.62 6.32
N HIS A 194 -1.01 -5.83 6.23
CA HIS A 194 0.09 -6.15 5.35
C HIS A 194 0.07 -7.64 4.99
N SER A 195 0.80 -8.00 3.93
CA SER A 195 1.08 -9.38 3.59
C SER A 195 1.71 -10.12 4.77
N GLN A 196 1.45 -11.41 4.87
CA GLN A 196 2.02 -12.24 5.92
C GLN A 196 3.55 -12.12 5.91
N ILE A 197 4.10 -11.78 7.07
CA ILE A 197 5.52 -11.76 7.34
C ILE A 197 5.93 -13.17 7.72
N LYS A 198 6.81 -13.79 6.95
CA LYS A 198 7.42 -15.05 7.35
C LYS A 198 8.47 -14.75 8.41
N HIS A 199 8.26 -15.20 9.64
CA HIS A 199 9.29 -15.14 10.65
C HIS A 199 10.48 -15.99 10.17
N ILE A 200 11.55 -15.33 9.75
CA ILE A 200 12.84 -16.00 9.60
C ILE A 200 13.30 -16.26 11.02
N HIS A 201 13.22 -17.49 11.49
CA HIS A 201 13.93 -17.89 12.70
C HIS A 201 15.40 -17.57 12.44
N GLN A 202 15.91 -16.52 13.07
CA GLN A 202 17.36 -16.32 13.16
C GLN A 202 17.92 -17.57 13.85
N LYS A 203 18.67 -18.36 13.06
CA LYS A 203 19.51 -19.43 13.60
C LYS A 203 20.79 -18.82 14.14
#